data_bfb4e84ac667a1d53d743f32cd7d3899
#
_entry.id   bfb4e84ac667a1d53d743f32cd7d3899
#
_cell.length_a   1.000
_cell.length_b   1.000
_cell.length_c   1.000
_cell.angle_alpha   90.00
_cell.angle_beta   90.00
_cell.angle_gamma   90.00
#
_symmetry.space_group_name_H-M   'P 1'
#
loop_
_entity.id
_entity.type
_entity.pdbx_description
1 polymer ?
#
loop_
_entity_poly.entity_id
_entity_poly.type
_entity_poly.pdbx_seq_one_letter_code
_entity_poly.pdbx_strand_id
1 'polypeptide(L)'
;FDQSLSYWLKYIPKKFDKFKIINNELINKKNKLFNPIFIIGAPRSGSTLIEGIISSGKIKVPHGGETATINWGLIKSIREKNPNFNLDETDDLIIDLKKISTDIIERYESLNLVKKEKKYFFIDKSLENFFYIELILKIFPNAKFIHCERNYLDTVFAIYQNFLTKMSWTHSFENILIYLDNYISAIKYFKKKYNDKIFSVNLSELTVNTLKTSKEIFNFCNLEWSEKSLEFYKRKDLISKTASNIQIRKKIYKYDNEKY
;
A
#
# COMPACT_ATOMS: atom_id res chain seq x y z
N PHE A 1 19.11 -11.04 4.69
CA PHE A 1 18.75 -9.73 4.14
C PHE A 1 18.75 -9.76 2.61
N ASP A 2 19.85 -10.18 2.00
CA ASP A 2 20.02 -10.14 0.54
C ASP A 2 19.02 -11.03 -0.22
N GLN A 3 18.67 -12.19 0.32
CA GLN A 3 17.70 -13.10 -0.29
C GLN A 3 16.29 -12.51 -0.30
N SER A 4 15.80 -11.97 0.82
CA SER A 4 14.46 -11.37 0.86
C SER A 4 14.38 -10.09 0.06
N LEU A 5 15.40 -9.23 0.09
CA LEU A 5 15.45 -8.01 -0.72
C LEU A 5 15.55 -8.34 -2.21
N SER A 6 16.40 -9.30 -2.58
CA SER A 6 16.55 -9.79 -3.95
C SER A 6 15.23 -10.33 -4.50
N TYR A 7 14.51 -11.11 -3.70
CA TYR A 7 13.19 -11.64 -4.04
C TYR A 7 12.19 -10.52 -4.35
N TRP A 8 12.05 -9.55 -3.44
CA TRP A 8 11.07 -8.47 -3.57
C TRP A 8 11.42 -7.49 -4.68
N LEU A 9 12.68 -7.11 -4.82
CA LEU A 9 13.10 -6.08 -5.77
C LEU A 9 13.36 -6.62 -7.18
N LYS A 10 13.84 -7.84 -7.33
CA LYS A 10 14.19 -8.42 -8.64
C LYS A 10 13.03 -9.17 -9.28
N TYR A 11 12.21 -9.83 -8.50
CA TYR A 11 11.29 -10.83 -9.02
C TYR A 11 9.86 -10.35 -9.19
N ILE A 12 9.26 -9.67 -8.22
CA ILE A 12 7.82 -9.44 -8.27
C ILE A 12 7.40 -8.40 -9.30
N PRO A 13 7.96 -7.18 -9.38
CA PRO A 13 7.49 -6.18 -10.35
C PRO A 13 7.76 -6.56 -11.80
N LYS A 14 8.83 -7.30 -12.06
CA LYS A 14 9.27 -7.66 -13.42
C LYS A 14 8.81 -9.04 -13.89
N LYS A 15 8.34 -9.88 -12.97
CA LYS A 15 8.06 -11.30 -13.24
C LYS A 15 6.63 -11.72 -12.96
N PHE A 16 5.73 -10.79 -12.59
CA PHE A 16 4.32 -11.16 -12.45
C PHE A 16 3.76 -11.78 -13.74
N ASP A 17 4.24 -11.29 -14.89
CA ASP A 17 3.90 -11.84 -16.21
C ASP A 17 4.48 -13.26 -16.45
N LYS A 18 5.45 -13.69 -15.66
CA LYS A 18 6.05 -15.04 -15.74
C LYS A 18 5.36 -16.07 -14.85
N PHE A 19 4.48 -15.66 -13.95
CA PHE A 19 3.70 -16.62 -13.19
C PHE A 19 2.71 -17.36 -14.10
N LYS A 20 2.69 -18.68 -14.00
CA LYS A 20 1.63 -19.49 -14.61
C LYS A 20 0.36 -19.34 -13.79
N ILE A 21 -0.51 -18.43 -14.21
CA ILE A 21 -1.77 -18.14 -13.52
C ILE A 21 -2.82 -19.16 -13.96
N ILE A 22 -3.35 -19.93 -13.01
CA ILE A 22 -4.49 -20.81 -13.20
C ILE A 22 -5.76 -20.19 -12.59
N ASN A 23 -6.94 -20.63 -13.06
CA ASN A 23 -8.26 -20.18 -12.58
C ASN A 23 -8.49 -18.66 -12.71
N ASN A 24 -7.91 -18.03 -13.74
CA ASN A 24 -8.00 -16.59 -13.99
C ASN A 24 -9.43 -16.11 -14.30
N GLU A 25 -10.22 -16.94 -15.00
CA GLU A 25 -11.57 -16.61 -15.46
C GLU A 25 -12.63 -16.58 -14.35
N LEU A 26 -12.30 -17.12 -13.19
CA LEU A 26 -13.21 -17.36 -12.08
C LEU A 26 -13.24 -16.25 -11.03
N ILE A 27 -12.66 -15.08 -11.32
CA ILE A 27 -12.76 -13.93 -10.40
C ILE A 27 -14.20 -13.43 -10.44
N ASN A 28 -14.89 -13.67 -9.35
CA ASN A 28 -16.31 -13.45 -9.17
C ASN A 28 -16.72 -12.00 -9.51
N LYS A 29 -17.92 -11.84 -10.11
CA LYS A 29 -18.61 -10.54 -10.22
C LYS A 29 -18.69 -9.80 -8.87
N LYS A 30 -18.67 -10.53 -7.75
CA LYS A 30 -18.61 -9.98 -6.38
C LYS A 30 -17.38 -9.12 -6.13
N ASN A 31 -16.22 -9.43 -6.71
CA ASN A 31 -15.00 -8.63 -6.52
C ASN A 31 -15.13 -7.20 -7.07
N LYS A 32 -16.02 -6.98 -8.05
CA LYS A 32 -16.34 -5.65 -8.58
C LYS A 32 -17.11 -4.76 -7.59
N LEU A 33 -17.63 -5.32 -6.50
CA LEU A 33 -18.29 -4.54 -5.44
C LEU A 33 -17.27 -3.88 -4.51
N PHE A 34 -16.04 -4.39 -4.46
CA PHE A 34 -14.98 -3.83 -3.63
C PHE A 34 -14.29 -2.67 -4.32
N ASN A 35 -14.08 -1.61 -3.57
CA ASN A 35 -13.37 -0.40 -3.97
C ASN A 35 -12.24 -0.12 -2.96
N PRO A 36 -11.24 -1.01 -2.88
CA PRO A 36 -10.16 -0.84 -1.93
C PRO A 36 -9.27 0.33 -2.33
N ILE A 37 -8.78 1.02 -1.31
CA ILE A 37 -7.80 2.09 -1.43
C ILE A 37 -6.50 1.59 -0.81
N PHE A 38 -5.49 1.38 -1.65
CA PHE A 38 -4.16 0.99 -1.21
C PHE A 38 -3.28 2.21 -1.06
N ILE A 39 -2.76 2.42 0.13
CA ILE A 39 -1.76 3.47 0.37
C ILE A 39 -0.39 2.81 0.26
N ILE A 40 0.38 3.22 -0.74
CA ILE A 40 1.68 2.66 -1.10
C ILE A 40 2.77 3.73 -1.03
N GLY A 41 4.02 3.31 -0.86
CA GLY A 41 5.13 4.24 -0.80
C GLY A 41 6.32 3.70 0.00
N ALA A 42 7.34 4.55 0.16
CA ALA A 42 8.43 4.26 1.07
C ALA A 42 7.99 4.49 2.54
N PRO A 43 8.61 3.81 3.51
CA PRO A 43 8.42 4.15 4.91
C PRO A 43 8.71 5.62 5.17
N ARG A 44 8.00 6.24 6.11
CA ARG A 44 8.18 7.66 6.51
C ARG A 44 7.81 8.70 5.45
N SER A 45 7.03 8.34 4.44
CA SER A 45 6.56 9.24 3.36
C SER A 45 5.22 9.93 3.64
N GLY A 46 4.68 9.86 4.87
CA GLY A 46 3.42 10.52 5.24
C GLY A 46 2.18 9.63 5.07
N SER A 47 2.34 8.35 4.81
CA SER A 47 1.24 7.40 4.58
C SER A 47 0.21 7.34 5.72
N THR A 48 0.64 7.47 6.97
CA THR A 48 -0.27 7.47 8.13
C THR A 48 -1.13 8.75 8.20
N LEU A 49 -0.61 9.89 7.75
CA LEU A 49 -1.36 11.13 7.60
C LEU A 49 -2.47 10.96 6.55
N ILE A 50 -2.12 10.41 5.40
CA ILE A 50 -3.07 10.16 4.30
C ILE A 50 -4.15 9.17 4.73
N GLU A 51 -3.79 8.08 5.42
CA GLU A 51 -4.75 7.12 6.00
C GLU A 51 -5.73 7.83 6.96
N GLY A 52 -5.21 8.68 7.84
CA GLY A 52 -6.03 9.46 8.77
C GLY A 52 -7.03 10.38 8.05
N ILE A 53 -6.59 11.08 7.02
CA ILE A 53 -7.41 11.97 6.19
C ILE A 53 -8.51 11.17 5.51
N ILE A 54 -8.18 10.11 4.76
CA ILE A 54 -9.15 9.34 3.96
C ILE A 54 -10.17 8.64 4.86
N SER A 55 -9.71 8.04 5.97
CA SER A 55 -10.59 7.32 6.90
C SER A 55 -11.55 8.22 7.68
N SER A 56 -11.37 9.54 7.63
CA SER A 56 -12.12 10.52 8.42
C SER A 56 -13.05 11.42 7.59
N GLY A 57 -13.36 11.05 6.35
CA GLY A 57 -14.27 11.77 5.47
C GLY A 57 -15.74 11.77 5.95
N LYS A 58 -16.65 12.18 5.08
CA LYS A 58 -18.08 12.17 5.35
C LYS A 58 -18.57 10.77 5.73
N ILE A 59 -18.08 9.76 5.02
CA ILE A 59 -18.27 8.35 5.35
C ILE A 59 -16.96 7.86 5.96
N LYS A 60 -17.06 7.23 7.14
CA LYS A 60 -15.87 6.58 7.74
C LYS A 60 -15.50 5.35 6.91
N VAL A 61 -14.30 5.39 6.33
CA VAL A 61 -13.75 4.25 5.58
C VAL A 61 -13.00 3.34 6.55
N PRO A 62 -13.35 2.04 6.66
CA PRO A 62 -12.59 1.08 7.44
C PRO A 62 -11.14 1.04 7.00
N HIS A 63 -10.22 0.98 7.94
CA HIS A 63 -8.79 0.96 7.65
C HIS A 63 -8.08 -0.09 8.49
N GLY A 64 -7.13 -0.80 7.87
CA GLY A 64 -6.42 -1.92 8.49
C GLY A 64 -4.99 -1.60 8.91
N GLY A 65 -4.47 -0.43 8.54
CA GLY A 65 -3.03 -0.15 8.66
C GLY A 65 -2.23 -1.10 7.75
N GLU A 66 -1.13 -1.62 8.26
CA GLU A 66 -0.22 -2.51 7.54
C GLU A 66 -0.64 -3.98 7.73
N THR A 67 -1.63 -4.42 6.95
CA THR A 67 -2.21 -5.78 7.08
C THR A 67 -1.34 -6.89 6.50
N ALA A 68 -0.48 -6.56 5.53
CA ALA A 68 0.29 -7.48 4.70
C ALA A 68 -0.56 -8.59 4.03
N THR A 69 -1.87 -8.36 3.86
CA THR A 69 -2.83 -9.37 3.40
C THR A 69 -2.54 -9.85 1.99
N ILE A 70 -2.17 -8.94 1.09
CA ILE A 70 -1.87 -9.29 -0.32
C ILE A 70 -0.63 -10.17 -0.40
N ASN A 71 0.45 -9.77 0.26
CA ASN A 71 1.68 -10.55 0.35
C ASN A 71 1.41 -11.95 0.94
N TRP A 72 0.70 -12.01 2.06
CA TRP A 72 0.36 -13.28 2.71
C TRP A 72 -0.41 -14.22 1.77
N GLY A 73 -1.43 -13.73 1.04
CA GLY A 73 -2.21 -14.54 0.12
C GLY A 73 -1.38 -15.08 -1.05
N LEU A 74 -0.50 -14.25 -1.62
CA LEU A 74 0.39 -14.68 -2.69
C LEU A 74 1.38 -15.76 -2.21
N ILE A 75 2.09 -15.51 -1.11
CA ILE A 75 3.10 -16.47 -0.58
C ILE A 75 2.45 -17.79 -0.18
N LYS A 76 1.26 -17.75 0.43
CA LYS A 76 0.50 -18.96 0.75
C LYS A 76 0.22 -19.77 -0.51
N SER A 77 -0.30 -19.15 -1.57
CA SER A 77 -0.60 -19.83 -2.84
C SER A 77 0.65 -20.40 -3.51
N ILE A 78 1.76 -19.63 -3.52
CA ILE A 78 3.02 -20.11 -4.08
C ILE A 78 3.47 -21.40 -3.36
N ARG A 79 3.48 -21.41 -2.04
CA ARG A 79 3.90 -22.56 -1.24
C ARG A 79 2.99 -23.78 -1.44
N GLU A 80 1.67 -23.57 -1.53
CA GLU A 80 0.71 -24.65 -1.74
C GLU A 80 0.82 -25.29 -3.14
N LYS A 81 1.16 -24.51 -4.16
CA LYS A 81 1.25 -24.98 -5.54
C LYS A 81 2.64 -25.41 -5.97
N ASN A 82 3.66 -25.01 -5.25
CA ASN A 82 5.05 -25.30 -5.56
C ASN A 82 5.75 -25.86 -4.30
N PRO A 83 5.55 -27.16 -3.97
CA PRO A 83 6.04 -27.73 -2.71
C PRO A 83 7.56 -27.62 -2.51
N ASN A 84 8.30 -27.65 -3.61
CA ASN A 84 9.77 -27.54 -3.62
C ASN A 84 10.25 -26.12 -3.88
N PHE A 85 9.39 -25.11 -3.62
CA PHE A 85 9.70 -23.70 -3.87
C PHE A 85 10.99 -23.28 -3.16
N ASN A 86 11.95 -22.84 -3.96
CA ASN A 86 13.16 -22.16 -3.50
C ASN A 86 13.12 -20.71 -3.98
N LEU A 87 13.49 -19.76 -3.14
CA LEU A 87 13.55 -18.33 -3.46
C LEU A 87 14.49 -18.01 -4.64
N ASP A 88 15.47 -18.85 -4.87
CA ASP A 88 16.45 -18.68 -5.95
C ASP A 88 15.96 -19.18 -7.32
N GLU A 89 14.90 -20.03 -7.34
CA GLU A 89 14.32 -20.63 -8.54
C GLU A 89 12.87 -20.15 -8.73
N THR A 90 12.70 -18.94 -9.23
CA THR A 90 11.38 -18.28 -9.29
C THR A 90 10.75 -18.25 -10.68
N ASP A 91 11.37 -18.86 -11.68
CA ASP A 91 10.77 -18.92 -13.01
C ASP A 91 9.66 -20.00 -13.05
N ASP A 92 8.56 -19.70 -13.72
CA ASP A 92 7.39 -20.58 -13.92
C ASP A 92 6.58 -21.00 -12.68
N LEU A 93 6.63 -20.23 -11.61
CA LEU A 93 5.79 -20.51 -10.44
C LEU A 93 4.30 -20.51 -10.78
N ILE A 94 3.60 -21.54 -10.30
CA ILE A 94 2.15 -21.66 -10.46
C ILE A 94 1.46 -20.91 -9.33
N ILE A 95 0.49 -20.06 -9.68
CA ILE A 95 -0.41 -19.40 -8.73
C ILE A 95 -1.87 -19.65 -9.10
N ASP A 96 -2.70 -19.91 -8.09
CA ASP A 96 -4.14 -20.07 -8.25
C ASP A 96 -4.84 -18.76 -7.89
N LEU A 97 -5.23 -17.99 -8.91
CA LEU A 97 -5.77 -16.64 -8.70
C LEU A 97 -7.12 -16.66 -7.97
N LYS A 98 -7.98 -17.68 -8.23
CA LYS A 98 -9.25 -17.81 -7.52
C LYS A 98 -9.03 -18.05 -6.03
N LYS A 99 -8.11 -18.95 -5.69
CA LYS A 99 -7.80 -19.27 -4.31
C LYS A 99 -7.17 -18.07 -3.59
N ILE A 100 -6.20 -17.40 -4.22
CA ILE A 100 -5.61 -16.16 -3.69
C ILE A 100 -6.69 -15.12 -3.40
N SER A 101 -7.60 -14.91 -4.35
CA SER A 101 -8.71 -13.96 -4.20
C SER A 101 -9.60 -14.31 -3.01
N THR A 102 -9.98 -15.58 -2.86
CA THR A 102 -10.80 -16.06 -1.75
C THR A 102 -10.08 -15.85 -0.41
N ASP A 103 -8.84 -16.32 -0.29
CA ASP A 103 -8.04 -16.22 0.93
C ASP A 103 -7.84 -14.74 1.37
N ILE A 104 -7.59 -13.84 0.41
CA ILE A 104 -7.42 -12.41 0.66
C ILE A 104 -8.71 -11.77 1.17
N ILE A 105 -9.86 -12.07 0.54
CA ILE A 105 -11.16 -11.53 0.93
C ILE A 105 -11.53 -12.02 2.33
N GLU A 106 -11.42 -13.33 2.61
CA GLU A 106 -11.67 -13.90 3.93
C GLU A 106 -10.79 -13.27 5.02
N ARG A 107 -9.53 -12.97 4.69
CA ARG A 107 -8.63 -12.29 5.63
C ARG A 107 -9.06 -10.84 5.87
N TYR A 108 -9.49 -10.10 4.86
CA TYR A 108 -10.05 -8.75 5.07
C TYR A 108 -11.37 -8.80 5.85
N GLU A 109 -12.20 -9.83 5.67
CA GLU A 109 -13.41 -10.06 6.48
C GLU A 109 -13.03 -10.32 7.94
N SER A 110 -12.04 -11.16 8.22
CA SER A 110 -11.57 -11.46 9.59
C SER A 110 -10.98 -10.22 10.28
N LEU A 111 -10.45 -9.28 9.52
CA LEU A 111 -9.97 -7.99 10.01
C LEU A 111 -11.09 -6.94 10.15
N ASN A 112 -12.35 -7.29 9.91
CA ASN A 112 -13.51 -6.40 9.90
C ASN A 112 -13.42 -5.22 8.92
N LEU A 113 -12.61 -5.34 7.85
CA LEU A 113 -12.47 -4.33 6.81
C LEU A 113 -13.55 -4.44 5.75
N VAL A 114 -14.09 -5.64 5.56
CA VAL A 114 -15.10 -5.98 4.57
C VAL A 114 -16.28 -6.69 5.25
N LYS A 115 -17.51 -6.37 4.80
CA LYS A 115 -18.75 -7.07 5.17
C LYS A 115 -19.49 -7.51 3.91
N LYS A 116 -20.17 -8.66 3.91
CA LYS A 116 -20.63 -9.36 2.69
C LYS A 116 -21.71 -8.68 1.82
N GLU A 117 -22.26 -7.50 2.16
CA GLU A 117 -23.57 -7.10 1.62
C GLU A 117 -23.68 -5.77 0.86
N LYS A 118 -22.62 -4.93 0.68
CA LYS A 118 -22.72 -3.62 -0.02
C LYS A 118 -21.42 -3.25 -0.75
N LYS A 119 -21.45 -2.14 -1.55
CA LYS A 119 -20.27 -1.49 -2.12
C LYS A 119 -19.29 -1.11 -1.01
N TYR A 120 -18.09 -1.71 -0.99
CA TYR A 120 -17.17 -1.56 0.11
C TYR A 120 -15.96 -0.75 -0.28
N PHE A 121 -15.77 0.34 0.43
CA PHE A 121 -14.47 1.01 0.52
C PHE A 121 -13.77 0.52 1.78
N PHE A 122 -12.49 0.24 1.67
CA PHE A 122 -11.60 0.00 2.80
C PHE A 122 -10.19 0.44 2.43
N ILE A 123 -9.37 0.68 3.45
CA ILE A 123 -7.98 1.12 3.29
C ILE A 123 -7.06 0.02 3.76
N ASP A 124 -6.08 -0.35 2.93
CA ASP A 124 -4.90 -1.13 3.28
C ASP A 124 -3.66 -0.28 3.05
N LYS A 125 -2.92 0.00 4.12
CA LYS A 125 -1.71 0.82 4.09
C LYS A 125 -0.45 -0.05 4.22
N SER A 126 -0.44 -1.25 3.68
CA SER A 126 0.78 -2.04 3.52
C SER A 126 1.60 -1.41 2.40
N LEU A 127 2.63 -0.66 2.77
CA LEU A 127 3.37 0.21 1.84
C LEU A 127 3.96 -0.55 0.68
N GLU A 128 4.38 -1.80 0.90
CA GLU A 128 4.96 -2.70 -0.09
C GLU A 128 3.93 -3.27 -1.09
N ASN A 129 2.64 -2.94 -0.96
CA ASN A 129 1.63 -3.33 -1.96
C ASN A 129 1.94 -2.79 -3.36
N PHE A 130 2.89 -1.86 -3.51
CA PHE A 130 3.37 -1.44 -4.83
C PHE A 130 4.02 -2.59 -5.62
N PHE A 131 4.54 -3.62 -4.97
CA PHE A 131 5.02 -4.83 -5.65
C PHE A 131 3.89 -5.64 -6.30
N TYR A 132 2.67 -5.52 -5.79
CA TYR A 132 1.54 -6.38 -6.10
C TYR A 132 0.43 -5.68 -6.89
N ILE A 133 0.68 -4.51 -7.47
CA ILE A 133 -0.34 -3.71 -8.18
C ILE A 133 -1.09 -4.54 -9.22
N GLU A 134 -0.39 -5.35 -10.01
CA GLU A 134 -1.03 -6.20 -11.03
C GLU A 134 -1.90 -7.31 -10.45
N LEU A 135 -1.42 -7.97 -9.40
CA LEU A 135 -2.21 -8.97 -8.67
C LEU A 135 -3.46 -8.33 -8.05
N ILE A 136 -3.28 -7.18 -7.42
CA ILE A 136 -4.38 -6.43 -6.80
C ILE A 136 -5.43 -6.06 -7.83
N LEU A 137 -5.04 -5.52 -8.99
CA LEU A 137 -5.97 -5.14 -10.06
C LEU A 137 -6.69 -6.34 -10.68
N LYS A 138 -6.06 -7.51 -10.72
CA LYS A 138 -6.72 -8.76 -11.14
C LYS A 138 -7.79 -9.20 -10.12
N ILE A 139 -7.52 -9.05 -8.82
CA ILE A 139 -8.46 -9.43 -7.75
C ILE A 139 -9.53 -8.34 -7.55
N PHE A 140 -9.13 -7.07 -7.53
CA PHE A 140 -9.96 -5.90 -7.29
C PHE A 140 -9.87 -4.90 -8.45
N PRO A 141 -10.64 -5.05 -9.52
CA PRO A 141 -10.55 -4.18 -10.70
C PRO A 141 -10.79 -2.69 -10.41
N ASN A 142 -11.54 -2.39 -9.32
CA ASN A 142 -11.83 -1.02 -8.88
C ASN A 142 -10.82 -0.47 -7.87
N ALA A 143 -9.74 -1.20 -7.58
CA ALA A 143 -8.71 -0.71 -6.66
C ALA A 143 -8.14 0.63 -7.10
N LYS A 144 -7.88 1.50 -6.13
CA LYS A 144 -7.17 2.77 -6.30
C LYS A 144 -5.92 2.77 -5.42
N PHE A 145 -4.85 3.37 -5.92
CA PHE A 145 -3.58 3.44 -5.22
C PHE A 145 -3.22 4.89 -4.94
N ILE A 146 -3.03 5.23 -3.67
CA ILE A 146 -2.46 6.51 -3.26
C ILE A 146 -0.99 6.30 -3.01
N HIS A 147 -0.18 6.86 -3.89
CA HIS A 147 1.27 6.79 -3.81
C HIS A 147 1.81 7.97 -2.99
N CYS A 148 2.42 7.69 -1.85
CA CYS A 148 3.00 8.69 -0.97
C CYS A 148 4.40 9.07 -1.44
N GLU A 149 4.59 10.33 -1.80
CA GLU A 149 5.87 10.89 -2.24
C GLU A 149 6.44 11.83 -1.18
N ARG A 150 7.74 11.76 -0.96
CA ARG A 150 8.52 12.66 -0.12
C ARG A 150 9.88 12.90 -0.78
N ASN A 151 10.54 14.02 -0.44
CA ASN A 151 11.92 14.26 -0.86
C ASN A 151 12.79 13.03 -0.61
N TYR A 152 13.64 12.69 -1.59
CA TYR A 152 14.44 11.46 -1.54
C TYR A 152 15.39 11.43 -0.35
N LEU A 153 16.20 12.48 -0.16
CA LEU A 153 17.15 12.56 0.93
C LEU A 153 16.46 12.55 2.30
N ASP A 154 15.38 13.33 2.44
CA ASP A 154 14.58 13.32 3.66
C ASP A 154 14.00 11.96 3.97
N THR A 155 13.65 11.18 2.94
CA THR A 155 13.16 9.82 3.11
C THR A 155 14.27 8.91 3.61
N VAL A 156 15.46 8.98 3.02
CA VAL A 156 16.65 8.22 3.46
C VAL A 156 16.94 8.48 4.94
N PHE A 157 17.10 9.75 5.31
CA PHE A 157 17.39 10.12 6.70
C PHE A 157 16.26 9.73 7.65
N ALA A 158 15.01 9.93 7.26
CA ALA A 158 13.87 9.57 8.11
C ALA A 158 13.75 8.06 8.32
N ILE A 159 14.10 7.23 7.34
CA ILE A 159 14.14 5.78 7.49
C ILE A 159 15.27 5.40 8.45
N TYR A 160 16.48 5.88 8.20
CA TYR A 160 17.66 5.54 8.98
C TYR A 160 17.50 5.93 10.47
N GLN A 161 17.06 7.15 10.75
CA GLN A 161 16.89 7.66 12.12
C GLN A 161 15.79 6.95 12.93
N ASN A 162 14.78 6.38 12.27
CA ASN A 162 13.67 5.74 12.99
C ASN A 162 13.92 4.27 13.32
N PHE A 163 15.05 3.70 12.94
CA PHE A 163 15.48 2.35 13.29
C PHE A 163 14.34 1.34 13.24
N LEU A 164 13.81 1.09 12.03
CA LEU A 164 12.64 0.25 11.84
C LEU A 164 12.99 -1.23 12.10
N THR A 165 12.86 -1.69 13.32
CA THR A 165 13.37 -2.98 13.82
C THR A 165 12.90 -4.22 13.03
N LYS A 166 11.76 -4.12 12.33
CA LYS A 166 11.21 -5.21 11.50
C LYS A 166 11.74 -5.24 10.07
N MET A 167 12.54 -4.24 9.68
CA MET A 167 13.03 -4.06 8.32
C MET A 167 14.56 -3.94 8.35
N SER A 168 15.27 -5.07 8.26
CA SER A 168 16.74 -5.11 8.36
C SER A 168 17.46 -4.20 7.37
N TRP A 169 16.93 -4.01 6.17
CA TRP A 169 17.50 -3.13 5.16
C TRP A 169 17.54 -1.65 5.58
N THR A 170 16.74 -1.23 6.58
CA THR A 170 16.71 0.16 7.06
C THR A 170 17.86 0.53 7.99
N HIS A 171 18.74 -0.42 8.31
CA HIS A 171 19.85 -0.22 9.25
C HIS A 171 21.18 0.14 8.55
N SER A 172 21.20 0.21 7.22
CA SER A 172 22.34 0.61 6.41
C SER A 172 21.93 1.63 5.36
N PHE A 173 22.67 2.72 5.22
CA PHE A 173 22.42 3.72 4.17
C PHE A 173 22.45 3.09 2.79
N GLU A 174 23.43 2.24 2.49
CA GLU A 174 23.55 1.55 1.22
C GLU A 174 22.30 0.74 0.89
N ASN A 175 21.81 -0.05 1.83
CA ASN A 175 20.61 -0.85 1.64
C ASN A 175 19.35 0.01 1.48
N ILE A 176 19.28 1.14 2.18
CA ILE A 176 18.18 2.11 2.01
C ILE A 176 18.19 2.69 0.59
N LEU A 177 19.35 3.09 0.09
CA LEU A 177 19.50 3.62 -1.27
C LEU A 177 19.12 2.58 -2.33
N ILE A 178 19.64 1.35 -2.20
CA ILE A 178 19.31 0.24 -3.11
C ILE A 178 17.77 -0.01 -3.10
N TYR A 179 17.16 -0.04 -1.93
CA TYR A 179 15.71 -0.24 -1.81
C TYR A 179 14.94 0.89 -2.50
N LEU A 180 15.27 2.15 -2.21
CA LEU A 180 14.57 3.31 -2.75
C LEU A 180 14.71 3.42 -4.26
N ASP A 181 15.88 3.15 -4.83
CA ASP A 181 16.11 3.19 -6.28
C ASP A 181 15.24 2.14 -7.02
N ASN A 182 15.20 0.92 -6.47
CA ASN A 182 14.33 -0.12 -7.02
C ASN A 182 12.84 0.21 -6.85
N TYR A 183 12.44 0.72 -5.68
CA TYR A 183 11.09 1.19 -5.41
C TYR A 183 10.67 2.28 -6.42
N ILE A 184 11.50 3.32 -6.63
CA ILE A 184 11.23 4.41 -7.58
C ILE A 184 11.08 3.86 -9.00
N SER A 185 11.95 2.93 -9.39
CA SER A 185 11.89 2.28 -10.71
C SER A 185 10.59 1.50 -10.89
N ALA A 186 10.16 0.73 -9.89
CA ALA A 186 8.91 -0.02 -9.91
C ALA A 186 7.69 0.93 -10.00
N ILE A 187 7.67 1.99 -9.18
CA ILE A 187 6.58 2.97 -9.19
C ILE A 187 6.49 3.70 -10.54
N LYS A 188 7.63 4.12 -11.12
CA LYS A 188 7.64 4.75 -12.45
C LYS A 188 7.03 3.83 -13.51
N TYR A 189 7.39 2.54 -13.49
CA TYR A 189 6.82 1.54 -14.39
C TYR A 189 5.31 1.43 -14.23
N PHE A 190 4.80 1.27 -13.00
CA PHE A 190 3.38 1.11 -12.76
C PHE A 190 2.58 2.39 -13.00
N LYS A 191 3.10 3.57 -12.69
CA LYS A 191 2.46 4.86 -13.03
C LYS A 191 2.28 5.02 -14.53
N LYS A 192 3.25 4.58 -15.34
CA LYS A 192 3.13 4.59 -16.80
C LYS A 192 2.05 3.61 -17.30
N LYS A 193 1.97 2.41 -16.69
CA LYS A 193 1.05 1.34 -17.12
C LYS A 193 -0.38 1.54 -16.62
N TYR A 194 -0.56 2.13 -15.43
CA TYR A 194 -1.84 2.27 -14.71
C TYR A 194 -2.06 3.69 -14.20
N ASN A 195 -1.93 4.69 -15.06
CA ASN A 195 -1.99 6.11 -14.70
C ASN A 195 -3.34 6.52 -14.08
N ASP A 196 -4.45 5.90 -14.50
CA ASP A 196 -5.81 6.13 -13.98
C ASP A 196 -6.07 5.46 -12.62
N LYS A 197 -5.17 4.56 -12.18
CA LYS A 197 -5.29 3.80 -10.93
C LYS A 197 -4.38 4.31 -9.83
N ILE A 198 -3.36 5.10 -10.14
CA ILE A 198 -2.33 5.56 -9.19
C ILE A 198 -2.33 7.08 -9.13
N PHE A 199 -2.60 7.63 -7.94
CA PHE A 199 -2.53 9.06 -7.65
C PHE A 199 -1.38 9.35 -6.70
N SER A 200 -0.44 10.20 -7.10
CA SER A 200 0.69 10.58 -6.26
C SER A 200 0.37 11.79 -5.39
N VAL A 201 0.72 11.68 -4.12
CA VAL A 201 0.55 12.73 -3.12
C VAL A 201 1.92 13.07 -2.54
N ASN A 202 2.40 14.26 -2.85
CA ASN A 202 3.63 14.78 -2.25
C ASN A 202 3.35 15.28 -0.82
N LEU A 203 4.14 14.85 0.16
CA LEU A 203 3.95 15.19 1.56
C LEU A 203 4.07 16.70 1.82
N SER A 204 4.99 17.37 1.14
CA SER A 204 5.17 18.82 1.26
C SER A 204 3.93 19.55 0.76
N GLU A 205 3.46 19.21 -0.44
CA GLU A 205 2.24 19.79 -1.02
C GLU A 205 1.02 19.52 -0.14
N LEU A 206 0.86 18.29 0.37
CA LEU A 206 -0.24 17.95 1.27
C LEU A 206 -0.24 18.81 2.52
N THR A 207 0.93 19.12 3.10
CA THR A 207 1.00 19.88 4.34
C THR A 207 0.89 21.38 4.14
N VAL A 208 1.23 21.90 2.97
CA VAL A 208 1.10 23.33 2.62
C VAL A 208 -0.31 23.64 2.09
N ASN A 209 -0.81 22.83 1.15
CA ASN A 209 -2.08 22.99 0.47
C ASN A 209 -3.10 21.92 0.88
N THR A 210 -3.20 21.67 2.19
CA THR A 210 -3.94 20.54 2.78
C THR A 210 -5.37 20.43 2.28
N LEU A 211 -6.11 21.53 2.22
CA LEU A 211 -7.52 21.54 1.78
C LEU A 211 -7.64 21.10 0.31
N LYS A 212 -6.82 21.65 -0.58
CA LYS A 212 -6.82 21.35 -2.00
C LYS A 212 -6.44 19.89 -2.22
N THR A 213 -5.29 19.48 -1.70
CA THR A 213 -4.74 18.13 -1.90
C THR A 213 -5.66 17.05 -1.31
N SER A 214 -6.27 17.31 -0.13
CA SER A 214 -7.23 16.35 0.44
C SER A 214 -8.47 16.18 -0.45
N LYS A 215 -9.02 17.26 -1.02
CA LYS A 215 -10.14 17.18 -1.97
C LYS A 215 -9.78 16.38 -3.23
N GLU A 216 -8.57 16.56 -3.76
CA GLU A 216 -8.08 15.80 -4.91
C GLU A 216 -7.96 14.30 -4.60
N ILE A 217 -7.45 13.93 -3.42
CA ILE A 217 -7.41 12.54 -2.93
C ILE A 217 -8.81 11.93 -2.91
N PHE A 218 -9.79 12.63 -2.30
CA PHE A 218 -11.16 12.13 -2.18
C PHE A 218 -11.83 11.98 -3.55
N ASN A 219 -11.66 12.95 -4.44
CA ASN A 219 -12.17 12.89 -5.81
C ASN A 219 -11.58 11.69 -6.56
N PHE A 220 -10.26 11.49 -6.48
CA PHE A 220 -9.60 10.32 -7.08
C PHE A 220 -10.15 9.01 -6.53
N CYS A 221 -10.39 8.91 -5.23
CA CYS A 221 -10.93 7.71 -4.57
C CYS A 221 -12.44 7.52 -4.79
N ASN A 222 -13.14 8.43 -5.48
CA ASN A 222 -14.61 8.46 -5.60
C ASN A 222 -15.31 8.49 -4.23
N LEU A 223 -14.74 9.25 -3.29
CA LEU A 223 -15.27 9.48 -1.95
C LEU A 223 -15.77 10.90 -1.79
N GLU A 224 -16.76 11.10 -0.93
CA GLU A 224 -17.26 12.42 -0.59
C GLU A 224 -16.39 13.06 0.51
N TRP A 225 -15.79 14.21 0.16
CA TRP A 225 -14.95 14.97 1.10
C TRP A 225 -15.79 15.69 2.15
N SER A 226 -15.23 15.87 3.34
CA SER A 226 -15.78 16.76 4.37
C SER A 226 -14.66 17.36 5.22
N GLU A 227 -14.92 18.46 5.92
CA GLU A 227 -13.96 19.09 6.82
C GLU A 227 -13.47 18.15 7.93
N LYS A 228 -14.31 17.16 8.32
CA LYS A 228 -13.93 16.13 9.30
C LYS A 228 -12.67 15.35 8.88
N SER A 229 -12.40 15.24 7.57
CA SER A 229 -11.17 14.59 7.08
C SER A 229 -9.90 15.29 7.57
N LEU A 230 -9.94 16.60 7.79
CA LEU A 230 -8.81 17.38 8.30
C LEU A 230 -8.73 17.39 9.84
N GLU A 231 -9.78 16.90 10.50
CA GLU A 231 -9.87 16.78 11.95
C GLU A 231 -9.59 15.36 12.48
N PHE A 232 -8.98 14.49 11.65
CA PHE A 232 -8.68 13.09 12.01
C PHE A 232 -7.93 12.96 13.35
N TYR A 233 -7.11 13.93 13.73
CA TYR A 233 -6.37 13.95 14.99
C TYR A 233 -7.26 14.01 16.24
N LYS A 234 -8.53 14.42 16.10
CA LYS A 234 -9.53 14.42 17.18
C LYS A 234 -10.14 13.03 17.42
N ARG A 235 -9.93 12.09 16.50
CA ARG A 235 -10.50 10.75 16.58
C ARG A 235 -9.73 9.87 17.55
N LYS A 236 -10.43 9.35 18.57
CA LYS A 236 -9.86 8.42 19.56
C LYS A 236 -9.73 6.98 19.03
N ASP A 237 -10.57 6.62 18.05
CA ASP A 237 -10.60 5.30 17.42
C ASP A 237 -9.50 5.06 16.37
N LEU A 238 -8.79 6.11 15.94
CA LEU A 238 -7.62 6.00 15.09
C LEU A 238 -6.42 5.49 15.91
N ILE A 239 -6.12 4.21 15.73
CA ILE A 239 -4.94 3.58 16.35
C ILE A 239 -3.95 3.25 15.24
N SER A 240 -2.79 3.89 15.26
CA SER A 240 -1.67 3.50 14.40
C SER A 240 -0.69 2.65 15.20
N LYS A 241 -0.38 1.46 14.68
CA LYS A 241 0.67 0.59 15.25
C LYS A 241 2.07 0.92 14.71
N THR A 242 2.21 2.03 13.98
CA THR A 242 3.47 2.43 13.34
C THR A 242 4.21 3.46 14.17
N ALA A 243 5.48 3.71 13.83
CA ALA A 243 6.30 4.77 14.43
C ALA A 243 5.68 6.19 14.32
N SER A 244 4.66 6.36 13.48
CA SER A 244 3.94 7.63 13.28
C SER A 244 2.73 7.82 14.22
N ASN A 245 2.54 6.97 15.24
CA ASN A 245 1.36 7.02 16.12
C ASN A 245 1.21 8.37 16.84
N ILE A 246 2.31 9.00 17.23
CA ILE A 246 2.29 10.32 17.88
C ILE A 246 1.89 11.42 16.88
N GLN A 247 2.30 11.30 15.63
CA GLN A 247 2.07 12.31 14.60
C GLN A 247 0.60 12.43 14.22
N ILE A 248 -0.16 11.32 14.20
CA ILE A 248 -1.60 11.34 13.88
C ILE A 248 -2.47 11.97 14.99
N ARG A 249 -1.91 12.24 16.17
CA ARG A 249 -2.60 12.91 17.28
C ARG A 249 -2.47 14.43 17.25
N LYS A 250 -1.73 14.97 16.28
CA LYS A 250 -1.49 16.40 16.13
C LYS A 250 -2.18 16.93 14.87
N LYS A 251 -2.53 18.21 14.88
CA LYS A 251 -2.95 18.94 13.69
C LYS A 251 -1.87 18.83 12.63
N ILE A 252 -2.28 18.90 11.35
CA ILE A 252 -1.34 18.97 10.24
C ILE A 252 -0.50 20.24 10.41
N TYR A 253 0.80 20.08 10.37
CA TYR A 253 1.77 21.18 10.38
C TYR A 253 2.59 21.13 9.09
N LYS A 254 3.04 22.29 8.65
CA LYS A 254 3.87 22.41 7.45
C LYS A 254 5.09 21.52 7.59
N TYR A 255 5.29 20.69 6.57
CA TYR A 255 6.49 19.86 6.49
C TYR A 255 7.68 20.74 6.13
N ASP A 256 8.75 20.64 6.89
CA ASP A 256 9.99 21.35 6.64
C ASP A 256 10.88 20.50 5.72
N ASN A 257 11.07 20.98 4.49
CA ASN A 257 11.92 20.31 3.49
C ASN A 257 13.42 20.54 3.73
N GLU A 258 13.78 21.48 4.63
CA GLU A 258 15.16 21.87 4.90
C GLU A 258 15.66 21.31 6.23
N LYS A 259 14.95 20.33 6.78
CA LYS A 259 15.26 19.79 8.10
C LYS A 259 16.57 19.00 8.13
N TYR A 260 17.05 18.48 6.98
CA TYR A 260 18.25 17.65 6.86
C TYR A 260 19.20 18.15 5.80
#